data_387d3623f95b47954298c2a84549b402
#
_entry.id   387d3623f95b47954298c2a84549b402
#
_cell.length_a   1.000
_cell.length_b   1.000
_cell.length_c   1.000
_cell.angle_alpha   90.00
_cell.angle_beta   90.00
_cell.angle_gamma   90.00
#
_symmetry.space_group_name_H-M   'P 1'
#
loop_
_entity.id
_entity.type
_entity.pdbx_description
1 polymer ?
#
loop_
_entity_poly.entity_id
_entity_poly.type
_entity_poly.pdbx_seq_one_letter_code
_entity_poly.pdbx_strand_id
1 'polypeptide(L)'
;MVLLRDFWDSSHMTYRVLDSIAVFLVSIGAVCGADKSDAKALTVAEVLASSKPSDWRPLDAENTIYLELPQGRVVIELAPSFAPLHVANVKALAREHYFDGLAIVRSQDNYVVQWADPDAEKPDLKRKIVQAKATLPPEFERALAPNIPFTRLPDGDVYAPEVGFSSGFPAARDPKTGKMWLVHCYGMVGAGRDAPADSGGGTELYVVIGHAPRHLDRNVTLLGRVLQGIELLSALPRGSGPLGFYEKPEQRVPIKSIRVVADIPATERSVLEVLRTDTPLFQQLIESRRNRREEWFHYQAGRIEICNVPVPVRKQRSTPTPR
;
A
#
# COMPACT_ATOMS: atom_id res chain seq x y z
N MET A 1 -20.24 -9.32 43.41
CA MET A 1 -20.34 -10.39 44.41
C MET A 1 -21.54 -11.25 44.03
N VAL A 2 -21.36 -12.54 43.86
CA VAL A 2 -22.23 -13.67 43.47
C VAL A 2 -21.71 -14.29 42.18
N LEU A 3 -20.86 -15.21 42.26
CA LEU A 3 -20.76 -16.66 42.44
C LEU A 3 -20.93 -17.47 41.15
N LEU A 4 -19.79 -18.01 40.74
CA LEU A 4 -19.61 -19.19 39.91
C LEU A 4 -20.20 -20.45 40.55
N ARG A 5 -20.79 -21.33 39.76
CA ARG A 5 -20.79 -22.79 40.04
C ARG A 5 -21.05 -23.63 38.79
N ASP A 6 -20.06 -24.40 38.45
CA ASP A 6 -19.99 -25.81 38.05
C ASP A 6 -21.11 -26.47 37.20
N PHE A 7 -20.67 -27.04 36.05
CA PHE A 7 -21.17 -28.35 35.62
C PHE A 7 -20.08 -29.10 34.83
N TRP A 8 -19.43 -29.99 35.56
CA TRP A 8 -18.77 -31.16 34.96
C TRP A 8 -19.78 -32.28 35.02
N ASP A 9 -20.05 -32.89 33.87
CA ASP A 9 -20.69 -34.19 33.85
C ASP A 9 -19.91 -35.14 32.89
N SER A 10 -19.43 -36.23 33.51
CA SER A 10 -18.65 -37.28 32.90
C SER A 10 -19.61 -38.37 32.45
N SER A 11 -19.75 -38.60 31.15
CA SER A 11 -20.39 -39.81 30.66
C SER A 11 -19.40 -40.67 29.87
N HIS A 12 -19.08 -41.82 30.47
CA HIS A 12 -18.27 -42.88 29.88
C HIS A 12 -18.96 -43.48 28.65
N MET A 13 -18.26 -43.50 27.53
CA MET A 13 -18.65 -44.23 26.35
C MET A 13 -17.59 -45.29 26.04
N THR A 14 -17.90 -46.52 26.40
CA THR A 14 -17.11 -47.70 26.10
C THR A 14 -17.23 -48.07 24.64
N TYR A 15 -16.12 -48.03 23.88
CA TYR A 15 -16.05 -48.60 22.53
C TYR A 15 -15.49 -49.98 22.57
N ARG A 16 -16.27 -50.94 22.04
CA ARG A 16 -15.82 -52.31 21.74
C ARG A 16 -14.90 -52.29 20.53
N VAL A 17 -13.72 -52.85 20.70
CA VAL A 17 -12.77 -53.16 19.63
C VAL A 17 -13.24 -54.39 18.90
N LEU A 18 -13.47 -54.30 17.61
CA LEU A 18 -13.60 -55.42 16.71
C LEU A 18 -12.35 -55.48 15.85
N ASP A 19 -11.53 -56.50 16.10
CA ASP A 19 -10.34 -56.83 15.30
C ASP A 19 -10.80 -57.33 13.91
N SER A 20 -10.36 -56.60 12.87
CA SER A 20 -10.35 -57.07 11.50
C SER A 20 -8.99 -56.83 10.90
N ILE A 21 -8.15 -57.87 10.86
CA ILE A 21 -6.84 -57.83 10.21
C ILE A 21 -7.08 -57.88 8.70
N ALA A 22 -6.91 -56.74 8.02
CA ALA A 22 -6.79 -56.68 6.56
C ALA A 22 -5.32 -56.50 6.21
N VAL A 23 -4.71 -57.54 5.63
CA VAL A 23 -3.37 -57.51 5.07
C VAL A 23 -3.41 -56.70 3.78
N PHE A 24 -2.90 -55.49 3.82
CA PHE A 24 -2.63 -54.66 2.62
C PHE A 24 -1.18 -54.86 2.18
N LEU A 25 -1.01 -55.51 1.03
CA LEU A 25 0.24 -55.49 0.28
C LEU A 25 0.53 -54.08 -0.20
N VAL A 26 1.48 -53.38 0.46
CA VAL A 26 1.99 -52.10 0.01
C VAL A 26 3.01 -52.35 -1.09
N SER A 27 2.61 -52.11 -2.33
CA SER A 27 3.55 -51.95 -3.43
C SER A 27 4.33 -50.65 -3.23
N ILE A 28 5.62 -50.78 -2.93
CA ILE A 28 6.56 -49.63 -2.85
C ILE A 28 6.79 -49.15 -4.29
N GLY A 29 5.95 -48.21 -4.73
CA GLY A 29 6.25 -47.39 -5.90
C GLY A 29 7.38 -46.42 -5.54
N ALA A 30 8.53 -46.57 -6.18
CA ALA A 30 9.60 -45.58 -6.10
C ALA A 30 9.07 -44.22 -6.60
N VAL A 31 8.74 -43.32 -5.68
CA VAL A 31 8.54 -41.91 -6.01
C VAL A 31 9.91 -41.37 -6.36
N CYS A 32 10.18 -41.25 -7.67
CA CYS A 32 11.25 -40.38 -8.16
C CYS A 32 11.00 -38.98 -7.61
N GLY A 33 11.68 -38.62 -6.54
CA GLY A 33 11.80 -37.26 -6.08
C GLY A 33 12.43 -36.47 -7.23
N ALA A 34 11.64 -35.64 -7.90
CA ALA A 34 12.21 -34.62 -8.79
C ALA A 34 13.18 -33.80 -7.97
N ASP A 35 14.45 -33.95 -8.24
CA ASP A 35 15.52 -33.05 -7.77
C ASP A 35 15.07 -31.61 -8.06
N LYS A 36 14.66 -30.90 -7.02
CA LYS A 36 14.54 -29.47 -7.10
C LYS A 36 15.95 -28.97 -7.35
N SER A 37 16.23 -28.65 -8.61
CA SER A 37 17.50 -28.08 -9.01
C SER A 37 17.90 -26.99 -7.99
N ASP A 38 19.04 -27.14 -7.37
CA ASP A 38 19.71 -26.16 -6.51
C ASP A 38 20.17 -24.93 -7.31
N ALA A 39 19.31 -24.42 -8.19
CA ALA A 39 19.54 -23.16 -8.84
C ALA A 39 19.56 -22.09 -7.72
N LYS A 40 20.74 -21.59 -7.43
CA LYS A 40 20.96 -20.51 -6.47
C LYS A 40 19.96 -19.40 -6.73
N ALA A 41 19.04 -19.13 -5.80
CA ALA A 41 18.07 -18.06 -5.97
C ALA A 41 18.82 -16.73 -6.17
N LEU A 42 18.39 -15.97 -7.18
CA LEU A 42 18.97 -14.67 -7.50
C LEU A 42 18.74 -13.69 -6.35
N THR A 43 19.70 -12.84 -6.09
CA THR A 43 19.54 -11.68 -5.21
C THR A 43 18.59 -10.66 -5.84
N VAL A 44 18.02 -9.76 -5.05
CA VAL A 44 17.17 -8.66 -5.55
C VAL A 44 17.91 -7.83 -6.62
N ALA A 45 19.21 -7.58 -6.42
CA ALA A 45 20.04 -6.81 -7.36
C ALA A 45 20.18 -7.54 -8.71
N GLU A 46 20.45 -8.85 -8.68
CA GLU A 46 20.56 -9.69 -9.90
C GLU A 46 19.20 -9.77 -10.64
N VAL A 47 18.09 -9.92 -9.92
CA VAL A 47 16.75 -9.90 -10.52
C VAL A 47 16.50 -8.57 -11.23
N LEU A 48 16.76 -7.44 -10.57
CA LEU A 48 16.54 -6.12 -11.16
C LEU A 48 17.51 -5.83 -12.32
N ALA A 49 18.76 -6.32 -12.26
CA ALA A 49 19.72 -6.19 -13.34
C ALA A 49 19.28 -6.94 -14.61
N SER A 50 18.57 -8.06 -14.48
CA SER A 50 18.04 -8.86 -15.60
C SER A 50 16.77 -8.25 -16.23
N SER A 51 16.21 -7.16 -15.65
CA SER A 51 14.96 -6.56 -16.12
C SER A 51 15.06 -6.00 -17.54
N LYS A 52 14.01 -6.25 -18.31
CA LYS A 52 13.82 -5.69 -19.67
C LYS A 52 13.00 -4.40 -19.61
N PRO A 53 13.05 -3.54 -20.64
CA PRO A 53 12.19 -2.34 -20.70
C PRO A 53 10.70 -2.66 -20.54
N SER A 54 10.21 -3.81 -21.05
CA SER A 54 8.83 -4.25 -20.94
C SER A 54 8.39 -4.61 -19.51
N ASP A 55 9.32 -4.84 -18.58
CA ASP A 55 9.02 -5.08 -17.18
C ASP A 55 8.70 -3.80 -16.42
N TRP A 56 8.92 -2.65 -17.03
CA TRP A 56 8.70 -1.34 -16.45
C TRP A 56 7.59 -0.61 -17.18
N ARG A 57 6.85 0.22 -16.45
CA ARG A 57 5.87 1.14 -17.00
C ARG A 57 6.21 2.57 -16.64
N PRO A 58 6.03 3.53 -17.56
CA PRO A 58 6.15 4.95 -17.25
C PRO A 58 5.04 5.36 -16.28
N LEU A 59 5.20 6.50 -15.62
CA LEU A 59 4.14 7.12 -14.85
C LEU A 59 3.06 7.68 -15.77
N ASP A 60 1.82 7.52 -15.36
CA ASP A 60 0.71 8.25 -15.96
C ASP A 60 0.67 9.67 -15.38
N ALA A 61 0.96 10.65 -16.21
CA ALA A 61 1.02 12.05 -15.80
C ALA A 61 -0.34 12.56 -15.26
N GLU A 62 -1.45 12.07 -15.80
CA GLU A 62 -2.80 12.44 -15.33
C GLU A 62 -3.11 11.83 -13.95
N ASN A 63 -2.52 10.70 -13.61
CA ASN A 63 -2.71 10.04 -12.34
C ASN A 63 -1.46 10.08 -11.44
N THR A 64 -0.66 11.14 -11.59
CA THR A 64 0.48 11.43 -10.72
C THR A 64 0.38 12.86 -10.22
N ILE A 65 0.66 13.07 -8.94
CA ILE A 65 0.73 14.41 -8.35
C ILE A 65 2.10 14.65 -7.72
N TYR A 66 2.52 15.90 -7.73
CA TYR A 66 3.69 16.38 -6.99
C TYR A 66 3.22 17.18 -5.78
N LEU A 67 3.71 16.77 -4.61
CA LEU A 67 3.64 17.56 -3.39
C LEU A 67 4.98 18.28 -3.23
N GLU A 68 4.97 19.61 -3.34
CA GLU A 68 6.17 20.45 -3.21
C GLU A 68 6.28 20.98 -1.78
N LEU A 69 7.33 20.57 -1.11
CA LEU A 69 7.70 21.01 0.24
C LEU A 69 8.93 21.93 0.17
N PRO A 70 9.24 22.69 1.23
CA PRO A 70 10.49 23.48 1.30
C PRO A 70 11.73 22.62 1.08
N GLN A 71 11.73 21.36 1.54
CA GLN A 71 12.85 20.42 1.49
C GLN A 71 12.97 19.69 0.15
N GLY A 72 11.92 19.67 -0.67
CA GLY A 72 11.93 18.98 -1.96
C GLY A 72 10.57 18.47 -2.40
N ARG A 73 10.58 17.68 -3.46
CA ARG A 73 9.40 17.12 -4.12
C ARG A 73 9.10 15.72 -3.66
N VAL A 74 7.84 15.46 -3.31
CA VAL A 74 7.27 14.12 -3.13
C VAL A 74 6.44 13.77 -4.37
N VAL A 75 6.70 12.62 -4.97
CA VAL A 75 5.97 12.11 -6.14
C VAL A 75 4.99 11.05 -5.68
N ILE A 76 3.70 11.26 -5.95
CA ILE A 76 2.60 10.38 -5.54
C ILE A 76 1.87 9.87 -6.76
N GLU A 77 1.78 8.57 -6.91
CA GLU A 77 0.93 7.89 -7.91
C GLU A 77 -0.46 7.67 -7.31
N LEU A 78 -1.49 8.09 -8.05
CA LEU A 78 -2.89 7.92 -7.67
C LEU A 78 -3.44 6.60 -8.20
N ALA A 79 -4.45 6.05 -7.52
CA ALA A 79 -5.04 4.75 -7.78
C ALA A 79 -6.51 4.86 -8.27
N PRO A 80 -6.79 5.41 -9.47
CA PRO A 80 -8.16 5.64 -9.94
C PRO A 80 -8.97 4.35 -10.13
N SER A 81 -8.29 3.21 -10.29
CA SER A 81 -8.96 1.92 -10.36
C SER A 81 -9.54 1.45 -9.02
N PHE A 82 -9.11 2.02 -7.89
CA PHE A 82 -9.59 1.67 -6.56
C PHE A 82 -10.47 2.77 -5.95
N ALA A 83 -10.12 4.04 -6.13
CA ALA A 83 -10.81 5.19 -5.57
C ALA A 83 -11.07 6.26 -6.64
N PRO A 84 -11.89 5.98 -7.68
CA PRO A 84 -12.11 6.89 -8.79
C PRO A 84 -12.67 8.24 -8.36
N LEU A 85 -13.58 8.29 -7.39
CA LEU A 85 -14.20 9.53 -6.93
C LEU A 85 -13.17 10.39 -6.16
N HIS A 86 -12.44 9.79 -5.22
CA HIS A 86 -11.43 10.52 -4.44
C HIS A 86 -10.27 10.97 -5.32
N VAL A 87 -9.81 10.13 -6.26
CA VAL A 87 -8.75 10.52 -7.21
C VAL A 87 -9.19 11.71 -8.07
N ALA A 88 -10.41 11.66 -8.60
CA ALA A 88 -10.95 12.78 -9.39
C ALA A 88 -11.04 14.06 -8.55
N ASN A 89 -11.49 13.94 -7.30
CA ASN A 89 -11.65 15.06 -6.39
C ASN A 89 -10.32 15.67 -5.95
N VAL A 90 -9.32 14.85 -5.61
CA VAL A 90 -7.97 15.32 -5.27
C VAL A 90 -7.31 16.04 -6.45
N LYS A 91 -7.52 15.56 -7.69
CA LYS A 91 -7.07 16.27 -8.88
C LYS A 91 -7.78 17.62 -9.07
N ALA A 92 -9.08 17.69 -8.79
CA ALA A 92 -9.82 18.95 -8.83
C ALA A 92 -9.30 19.92 -7.76
N LEU A 93 -9.12 19.48 -6.51
CA LEU A 93 -8.51 20.26 -5.43
C LEU A 93 -7.11 20.78 -5.81
N ALA A 94 -6.28 19.95 -6.45
CA ALA A 94 -4.95 20.36 -6.91
C ALA A 94 -5.04 21.44 -8.02
N ARG A 95 -5.99 21.29 -8.97
CA ARG A 95 -6.19 22.24 -10.08
C ARG A 95 -6.78 23.58 -9.63
N GLU A 96 -7.61 23.59 -8.59
CA GLU A 96 -8.10 24.83 -7.98
C GLU A 96 -7.15 25.42 -6.93
N HIS A 97 -5.93 24.89 -6.84
CA HIS A 97 -4.88 25.37 -5.91
C HIS A 97 -5.27 25.29 -4.44
N TYR A 98 -6.20 24.39 -4.08
CA TYR A 98 -6.68 24.25 -2.70
C TYR A 98 -5.55 24.03 -1.69
N PHE A 99 -4.56 23.21 -2.04
CA PHE A 99 -3.47 22.84 -1.13
C PHE A 99 -2.36 23.89 -0.99
N ASP A 100 -2.34 24.93 -1.83
CA ASP A 100 -1.26 25.93 -1.84
C ASP A 100 -1.24 26.73 -0.54
N GLY A 101 -0.12 26.70 0.15
CA GLY A 101 0.03 27.36 1.44
C GLY A 101 -0.66 26.67 2.62
N LEU A 102 -1.30 25.52 2.43
CA LEU A 102 -1.70 24.66 3.53
C LEU A 102 -0.47 24.06 4.21
N ALA A 103 -0.65 23.22 5.21
CA ALA A 103 0.47 22.69 5.98
C ALA A 103 0.32 21.22 6.31
N ILE A 104 1.46 20.55 6.51
CA ILE A 104 1.51 19.33 7.29
C ILE A 104 1.21 19.73 8.73
N VAL A 105 0.13 19.18 9.28
CA VAL A 105 -0.41 19.52 10.60
C VAL A 105 -0.15 18.44 11.64
N ARG A 106 0.23 17.24 11.18
CA ARG A 106 0.44 16.07 12.03
C ARG A 106 1.60 15.23 11.53
N SER A 107 2.46 14.80 12.44
CA SER A 107 3.48 13.79 12.22
C SER A 107 3.51 12.87 13.43
N GLN A 108 2.80 11.75 13.35
CA GLN A 108 2.73 10.77 14.42
C GLN A 108 3.79 9.70 14.23
N ASP A 109 4.56 9.44 15.28
CA ASP A 109 5.60 8.43 15.25
C ASP A 109 5.04 7.05 14.91
N ASN A 110 5.78 6.31 14.10
CA ASN A 110 5.45 4.96 13.64
C ASN A 110 4.03 4.81 13.06
N TYR A 111 3.45 5.90 12.51
CA TYR A 111 2.08 5.88 11.99
C TYR A 111 1.95 6.69 10.70
N VAL A 112 1.58 7.97 10.76
CA VAL A 112 1.28 8.80 9.58
C VAL A 112 1.84 10.21 9.68
N VAL A 113 2.06 10.81 8.51
CA VAL A 113 2.13 12.27 8.31
C VAL A 113 0.84 12.68 7.61
N GLN A 114 0.22 13.77 8.07
CA GLN A 114 -1.06 14.26 7.55
C GLN A 114 -0.99 15.76 7.28
N TRP A 115 -1.56 16.18 6.17
CA TRP A 115 -1.76 17.56 5.84
C TRP A 115 -3.23 17.91 5.67
N ALA A 116 -3.56 19.12 6.07
CA ALA A 116 -4.91 19.63 6.07
C ALA A 116 -4.89 21.16 6.05
N ASP A 117 -6.06 21.76 5.94
CA ASP A 117 -6.25 23.16 6.25
C ASP A 117 -6.17 23.37 7.78
N PRO A 118 -5.16 24.08 8.29
CA PRO A 118 -5.04 24.31 9.73
C PRO A 118 -6.15 25.20 10.31
N ASP A 119 -6.94 25.84 9.46
CA ASP A 119 -8.06 26.70 9.83
C ASP A 119 -9.43 26.09 9.45
N ALA A 120 -9.49 24.80 9.14
CA ALA A 120 -10.71 24.10 8.70
C ALA A 120 -11.91 24.29 9.63
N GLU A 121 -11.68 24.41 10.96
CA GLU A 121 -12.70 24.63 11.99
C GLU A 121 -13.13 26.10 12.13
N LYS A 122 -12.47 27.03 11.42
CA LYS A 122 -12.78 28.45 11.49
C LYS A 122 -13.53 28.89 10.24
N PRO A 123 -14.85 29.13 10.29
CA PRO A 123 -15.67 29.40 9.11
C PRO A 123 -15.15 30.54 8.22
N ASP A 124 -14.59 31.59 8.83
CA ASP A 124 -14.13 32.78 8.12
C ASP A 124 -12.71 32.62 7.52
N LEU A 125 -11.93 31.66 7.98
CA LEU A 125 -10.53 31.44 7.57
C LEU A 125 -10.32 30.18 6.76
N LYS A 126 -11.23 29.23 6.87
CA LYS A 126 -11.11 27.94 6.16
C LYS A 126 -10.94 28.12 4.67
N ARG A 127 -10.09 27.29 4.07
CA ARG A 127 -9.87 27.26 2.62
C ARG A 127 -11.16 26.95 1.88
N LYS A 128 -11.51 27.80 0.92
CA LYS A 128 -12.68 27.59 0.07
C LYS A 128 -12.41 26.52 -0.97
N ILE A 129 -13.39 25.67 -1.17
CA ILE A 129 -13.47 24.71 -2.28
C ILE A 129 -14.34 25.33 -3.36
N VAL A 130 -13.94 25.24 -4.62
CA VAL A 130 -14.63 25.88 -5.74
C VAL A 130 -15.42 24.88 -6.58
N GLN A 131 -14.76 23.85 -7.10
CA GLN A 131 -15.35 22.82 -7.93
C GLN A 131 -15.32 21.42 -7.29
N ALA A 132 -14.31 21.17 -6.48
CA ALA A 132 -14.18 19.94 -5.73
C ALA A 132 -15.26 19.80 -4.66
N LYS A 133 -15.35 18.66 -4.02
CA LYS A 133 -16.30 18.35 -2.95
C LYS A 133 -15.58 18.21 -1.63
N ALA A 134 -16.19 18.71 -0.55
CA ALA A 134 -15.66 18.54 0.80
C ALA A 134 -15.77 17.08 1.27
N THR A 135 -16.84 16.40 0.89
CA THR A 135 -17.15 15.03 1.30
C THR A 135 -17.49 14.17 0.10
N LEU A 136 -17.21 12.87 0.20
CA LEU A 136 -17.50 11.87 -0.83
C LEU A 136 -18.01 10.57 -0.20
N PRO A 137 -18.81 9.77 -0.92
CA PRO A 137 -19.09 8.41 -0.52
C PRO A 137 -17.78 7.61 -0.35
N PRO A 138 -17.69 6.72 0.65
CA PRO A 138 -16.47 5.97 0.91
C PRO A 138 -16.13 5.01 -0.24
N GLU A 139 -14.84 4.93 -0.57
CA GLU A 139 -14.29 3.96 -1.52
C GLU A 139 -13.31 3.02 -0.79
N PHE A 140 -13.78 2.42 0.32
CA PHE A 140 -12.98 1.54 1.16
C PHE A 140 -12.65 0.22 0.47
N GLU A 141 -13.49 -0.19 -0.45
CA GLU A 141 -13.40 -1.41 -1.24
C GLU A 141 -14.13 -1.24 -2.58
N ARG A 142 -13.81 -2.11 -3.51
CA ARG A 142 -14.48 -2.17 -4.81
C ARG A 142 -14.92 -3.59 -5.13
N ALA A 143 -15.80 -3.76 -6.10
CA ALA A 143 -16.10 -5.07 -6.64
C ALA A 143 -14.86 -5.69 -7.31
N LEU A 144 -14.67 -6.98 -7.08
CA LEU A 144 -13.70 -7.79 -7.79
C LEU A 144 -14.18 -7.98 -9.24
N ALA A 145 -13.40 -7.48 -10.18
CA ALA A 145 -13.73 -7.63 -11.60
C ALA A 145 -12.70 -8.52 -12.31
N PRO A 146 -13.11 -9.38 -13.26
CA PRO A 146 -12.22 -10.35 -13.91
C PRO A 146 -11.03 -9.73 -14.64
N ASN A 147 -11.18 -8.50 -15.12
CA ASN A 147 -10.16 -7.77 -15.88
C ASN A 147 -9.14 -7.02 -15.02
N ILE A 148 -9.24 -7.10 -13.68
CA ILE A 148 -8.29 -6.44 -12.80
C ILE A 148 -7.12 -7.39 -12.56
N PRO A 149 -5.88 -7.01 -12.97
CA PRO A 149 -4.72 -7.83 -12.73
C PRO A 149 -4.46 -7.99 -11.23
N PHE A 150 -4.16 -9.21 -10.81
CA PHE A 150 -3.82 -9.49 -9.42
C PHE A 150 -2.73 -10.55 -9.33
N THR A 151 -1.54 -10.14 -8.92
CA THR A 151 -0.42 -11.05 -8.64
C THR A 151 -0.47 -11.43 -7.17
N ARG A 152 -0.98 -12.62 -6.90
CA ARG A 152 -1.17 -13.14 -5.54
C ARG A 152 0.17 -13.39 -4.84
N LEU A 153 0.25 -13.01 -3.57
CA LEU A 153 1.31 -13.41 -2.67
C LEU A 153 0.96 -14.76 -2.03
N PRO A 154 1.87 -15.77 -2.06
CA PRO A 154 1.50 -17.13 -1.65
C PRO A 154 1.41 -17.36 -0.15
N ASP A 155 1.97 -16.47 0.67
CA ASP A 155 2.25 -16.74 2.09
C ASP A 155 1.08 -16.47 3.05
N GLY A 156 -0.05 -16.02 2.51
CA GLY A 156 -1.23 -15.69 3.31
C GLY A 156 -1.13 -14.31 3.98
N ASP A 157 -2.17 -13.97 4.74
CA ASP A 157 -2.29 -12.68 5.44
C ASP A 157 -3.25 -12.84 6.61
N VAL A 158 -3.05 -12.09 7.71
CA VAL A 158 -3.92 -12.14 8.89
C VAL A 158 -5.16 -11.24 8.78
N TYR A 159 -5.17 -10.29 7.83
CA TYR A 159 -6.24 -9.31 7.65
C TYR A 159 -7.13 -9.61 6.45
N ALA A 160 -6.71 -10.50 5.54
CA ALA A 160 -7.43 -10.77 4.31
C ALA A 160 -7.26 -12.23 3.84
N PRO A 161 -8.27 -12.81 3.17
CA PRO A 161 -8.17 -14.15 2.58
C PRO A 161 -7.06 -14.27 1.53
N GLU A 162 -6.86 -13.23 0.74
CA GLU A 162 -5.78 -13.15 -0.24
C GLU A 162 -5.19 -11.74 -0.30
N VAL A 163 -3.87 -11.68 -0.38
CA VAL A 163 -3.11 -10.44 -0.60
C VAL A 163 -2.20 -10.59 -1.81
N GLY A 164 -1.83 -9.47 -2.40
CA GLY A 164 -0.98 -9.43 -3.58
C GLY A 164 -0.86 -8.01 -4.14
N PHE A 165 -0.59 -7.92 -5.43
CA PHE A 165 -0.37 -6.66 -6.11
C PHE A 165 -1.31 -6.50 -7.28
N SER A 166 -1.89 -5.31 -7.41
CA SER A 166 -2.72 -4.93 -8.55
C SER A 166 -2.22 -3.62 -9.13
N SER A 167 -1.82 -3.65 -10.40
CA SER A 167 -1.32 -2.45 -11.12
C SER A 167 -0.20 -1.70 -10.39
N GLY A 168 0.62 -2.41 -9.60
CA GLY A 168 1.71 -1.82 -8.82
C GLY A 168 1.33 -1.39 -7.40
N PHE A 169 0.09 -1.55 -6.97
CA PHE A 169 -0.36 -1.24 -5.61
C PHE A 169 -0.49 -2.52 -4.77
N PRO A 170 -0.12 -2.50 -3.49
CA PRO A 170 -0.45 -3.57 -2.57
C PRO A 170 -1.97 -3.61 -2.37
N ALA A 171 -2.55 -4.77 -2.60
CA ALA A 171 -3.99 -4.97 -2.57
C ALA A 171 -4.35 -6.28 -1.88
N ALA A 172 -5.56 -6.32 -1.34
CA ALA A 172 -6.17 -7.49 -0.77
C ALA A 172 -7.50 -7.79 -1.46
N ARG A 173 -7.93 -9.04 -1.42
CA ARG A 173 -9.23 -9.42 -1.96
C ARG A 173 -9.86 -10.57 -1.17
N ASP A 174 -11.16 -10.63 -1.24
CA ASP A 174 -11.96 -11.74 -0.73
C ASP A 174 -12.82 -12.30 -1.87
N PRO A 175 -12.45 -13.45 -2.45
CA PRO A 175 -13.21 -14.08 -3.50
C PRO A 175 -14.62 -14.49 -3.08
N LYS A 176 -14.86 -14.75 -1.78
CA LYS A 176 -16.19 -15.15 -1.27
C LYS A 176 -17.17 -13.99 -1.30
N THR A 177 -16.72 -12.79 -0.93
CA THR A 177 -17.55 -11.58 -0.95
C THR A 177 -17.48 -10.83 -2.28
N GLY A 178 -16.59 -11.22 -3.18
CA GLY A 178 -16.37 -10.54 -4.45
C GLY A 178 -15.83 -9.13 -4.31
N LYS A 179 -15.02 -8.87 -3.27
CA LYS A 179 -14.46 -7.55 -2.93
C LYS A 179 -12.94 -7.53 -2.97
N MET A 180 -12.40 -6.36 -3.30
CA MET A 180 -10.97 -6.07 -3.20
C MET A 180 -10.74 -4.63 -2.71
N TRP A 181 -9.57 -4.38 -2.11
CA TRP A 181 -9.20 -3.10 -1.52
C TRP A 181 -7.70 -2.89 -1.51
N LEU A 182 -7.26 -1.65 -1.35
CA LEU A 182 -5.85 -1.33 -1.14
C LEU A 182 -5.44 -1.58 0.31
N VAL A 183 -4.16 -1.90 0.50
CA VAL A 183 -3.58 -2.27 1.81
C VAL A 183 -2.73 -1.12 2.35
N HIS A 184 -2.89 -0.79 3.64
CA HIS A 184 -2.14 0.27 4.32
C HIS A 184 -0.68 -0.11 4.57
N CYS A 185 0.11 -0.27 3.51
CA CYS A 185 1.56 -0.42 3.62
C CYS A 185 2.25 0.94 3.77
N TYR A 186 3.53 0.93 4.17
CA TYR A 186 4.38 2.12 4.19
C TYR A 186 4.34 2.85 2.85
N GLY A 187 4.19 4.18 2.88
CA GLY A 187 4.11 5.03 1.71
C GLY A 187 2.72 5.10 1.05
N MET A 188 1.71 4.36 1.52
CA MET A 188 0.35 4.48 1.01
C MET A 188 -0.29 5.80 1.45
N VAL A 189 -1.11 6.36 0.56
CA VAL A 189 -1.78 7.67 0.73
C VAL A 189 -3.27 7.46 0.90
N GLY A 190 -3.84 8.02 1.95
CA GLY A 190 -5.26 7.93 2.25
C GLY A 190 -5.92 9.29 2.48
N ALA A 191 -7.24 9.34 2.34
CA ALA A 191 -8.05 10.50 2.65
C ALA A 191 -8.41 10.51 4.14
N GLY A 192 -8.04 11.59 4.85
CA GLY A 192 -8.50 11.82 6.22
C GLY A 192 -10.01 11.94 6.28
N ARG A 193 -10.61 11.45 7.37
CA ARG A 193 -12.04 11.54 7.63
C ARG A 193 -12.36 11.57 9.12
N ASP A 194 -13.53 12.07 9.44
CA ASP A 194 -14.16 12.00 10.75
C ASP A 194 -14.91 10.67 10.97
N ALA A 195 -15.68 10.56 12.03
CA ALA A 195 -16.44 9.35 12.34
C ALA A 195 -17.43 8.91 11.24
N PRO A 196 -18.20 9.81 10.57
CA PRO A 196 -19.01 9.40 9.43
C PRO A 196 -18.16 8.88 8.27
N ALA A 197 -18.56 7.76 7.68
CA ALA A 197 -17.79 7.09 6.63
C ALA A 197 -17.59 7.95 5.37
N ASP A 198 -18.51 8.85 5.09
CA ASP A 198 -18.56 9.76 3.94
C ASP A 198 -18.03 11.16 4.26
N SER A 199 -17.39 11.38 5.40
CA SER A 199 -16.89 12.70 5.81
C SER A 199 -15.58 13.10 5.11
N GLY A 200 -14.85 12.16 4.52
CA GLY A 200 -13.59 12.42 3.80
C GLY A 200 -13.82 12.69 2.32
N GLY A 201 -13.27 13.79 1.77
CA GLY A 201 -13.28 14.12 0.35
C GLY A 201 -11.90 14.26 -0.27
N GLY A 202 -10.83 14.10 0.53
CA GLY A 202 -9.45 14.31 0.09
C GLY A 202 -8.94 15.74 0.33
N THR A 203 -9.71 16.59 1.03
CA THR A 203 -9.22 17.88 1.55
C THR A 203 -8.12 17.71 2.59
N GLU A 204 -8.14 16.57 3.27
CA GLU A 204 -7.09 16.10 4.16
C GLU A 204 -6.53 14.80 3.61
N LEU A 205 -5.21 14.73 3.53
CA LEU A 205 -4.52 13.52 3.07
C LEU A 205 -3.44 13.14 4.07
N TYR A 206 -3.20 11.83 4.19
CA TYR A 206 -2.10 11.32 5.00
C TYR A 206 -1.27 10.31 4.22
N VAL A 207 -0.03 10.14 4.67
CA VAL A 207 0.91 9.11 4.19
C VAL A 207 1.33 8.24 5.36
N VAL A 208 1.30 6.93 5.17
CA VAL A 208 1.82 5.97 6.16
C VAL A 208 3.34 6.07 6.18
N ILE A 209 3.92 6.39 7.35
CA ILE A 209 5.37 6.56 7.56
C ILE A 209 5.95 5.59 8.61
N GLY A 210 5.18 4.60 9.01
CA GLY A 210 5.60 3.63 10.02
C GLY A 210 5.09 2.23 9.74
N HIS A 211 4.92 1.45 10.81
CA HIS A 211 4.36 0.11 10.72
C HIS A 211 2.98 0.14 10.07
N ALA A 212 2.74 -0.81 9.17
CA ALA A 212 1.52 -0.86 8.38
C ALA A 212 0.25 -0.92 9.28
N PRO A 213 -0.58 0.13 9.30
CA PRO A 213 -1.78 0.16 10.13
C PRO A 213 -2.93 -0.61 9.46
N ARG A 214 -2.77 -1.92 9.32
CA ARG A 214 -3.67 -2.82 8.61
C ARG A 214 -5.10 -2.83 9.16
N HIS A 215 -5.30 -2.44 10.43
CA HIS A 215 -6.62 -2.24 11.02
C HIS A 215 -7.43 -1.12 10.36
N LEU A 216 -6.78 -0.24 9.60
CA LEU A 216 -7.45 0.78 8.79
C LEU A 216 -7.92 0.26 7.42
N ASP A 217 -7.48 -0.93 7.00
CA ASP A 217 -7.95 -1.55 5.76
C ASP A 217 -9.48 -1.62 5.77
N ARG A 218 -10.13 -1.19 4.70
CA ARG A 218 -11.59 -1.10 4.55
C ARG A 218 -12.29 -0.13 5.52
N ASN A 219 -11.55 0.71 6.22
CA ASN A 219 -12.08 1.73 7.11
C ASN A 219 -11.75 3.15 6.66
N VAL A 220 -10.74 3.32 5.78
CA VAL A 220 -10.34 4.59 5.21
C VAL A 220 -10.04 4.40 3.73
N THR A 221 -10.43 5.36 2.91
CA THR A 221 -10.13 5.33 1.48
C THR A 221 -8.66 5.56 1.23
N LEU A 222 -7.98 4.55 0.69
CA LEU A 222 -6.66 4.69 0.09
C LEU A 222 -6.80 5.09 -1.37
N LEU A 223 -6.02 6.08 -1.81
CA LEU A 223 -6.16 6.65 -3.15
C LEU A 223 -4.83 6.75 -3.92
N GLY A 224 -3.71 6.34 -3.31
CA GLY A 224 -2.41 6.41 -3.97
C GLY A 224 -1.27 5.89 -3.12
N ARG A 225 -0.05 6.09 -3.62
CA ARG A 225 1.19 5.77 -2.92
C ARG A 225 2.31 6.74 -3.28
N VAL A 226 3.25 6.94 -2.38
CA VAL A 226 4.48 7.69 -2.64
C VAL A 226 5.44 6.82 -3.44
N LEU A 227 6.00 7.39 -4.50
CA LEU A 227 7.01 6.76 -5.36
C LEU A 227 8.42 7.27 -5.09
N GLN A 228 8.54 8.55 -4.72
CA GLN A 228 9.81 9.23 -4.45
C GLN A 228 9.58 10.32 -3.41
N GLY A 229 10.58 10.60 -2.57
CA GLY A 229 10.53 11.68 -1.59
C GLY A 229 9.87 11.29 -0.26
N ILE A 230 9.64 9.99 0.00
CA ILE A 230 9.06 9.53 1.27
C ILE A 230 9.93 9.91 2.48
N GLU A 231 11.26 10.01 2.29
CA GLU A 231 12.22 10.43 3.29
C GLU A 231 11.97 11.86 3.78
N LEU A 232 11.46 12.73 2.90
CA LEU A 232 11.10 14.11 3.25
C LEU A 232 9.93 14.16 4.25
N LEU A 233 9.05 13.16 4.20
CA LEU A 233 7.90 13.03 5.10
C LEU A 233 8.28 12.29 6.38
N SER A 234 9.00 11.18 6.25
CA SER A 234 9.36 10.34 7.40
C SER A 234 10.40 10.97 8.31
N ALA A 235 11.20 11.92 7.84
CA ALA A 235 12.18 12.66 8.61
C ALA A 235 11.62 13.89 9.34
N LEU A 236 10.34 14.23 9.16
CA LEU A 236 9.73 15.37 9.83
C LEU A 236 9.73 15.20 11.35
N PRO A 237 9.96 16.28 12.13
CA PRO A 237 9.80 16.24 13.57
C PRO A 237 8.43 15.69 13.95
N ARG A 238 8.38 14.86 14.99
CA ARG A 238 7.11 14.34 15.50
C ARG A 238 6.33 15.43 16.23
N GLY A 239 5.01 15.46 16.05
CA GLY A 239 4.15 16.36 16.79
C GLY A 239 4.08 16.00 18.28
N SER A 240 4.08 17.00 19.13
CA SER A 240 4.03 16.84 20.60
C SER A 240 2.61 16.74 21.14
N GLY A 241 1.62 17.16 20.37
CA GLY A 241 0.21 17.12 20.75
C GLY A 241 -0.43 15.74 20.62
N PRO A 242 -1.69 15.61 21.06
CA PRO A 242 -2.44 14.37 20.93
C PRO A 242 -2.41 13.83 19.50
N LEU A 243 -2.25 12.52 19.35
CA LEU A 243 -2.18 11.83 18.06
C LEU A 243 -1.07 12.34 17.12
N GLY A 244 -0.05 13.06 17.64
CA GLY A 244 1.04 13.59 16.84
C GLY A 244 0.71 14.87 16.08
N PHE A 245 -0.32 15.60 16.45
CA PHE A 245 -0.58 16.93 15.89
C PHE A 245 0.48 17.94 16.37
N TYR A 246 0.79 18.90 15.53
CA TYR A 246 1.64 20.03 15.89
C TYR A 246 0.81 21.04 16.69
N GLU A 247 1.20 21.27 17.93
CA GLU A 247 0.48 22.20 18.82
C GLU A 247 0.68 23.67 18.42
N LYS A 248 1.87 24.01 17.93
CA LYS A 248 2.23 25.37 17.58
C LYS A 248 2.29 25.55 16.06
N PRO A 249 1.79 26.68 15.53
CA PRO A 249 1.83 26.97 14.10
C PRO A 249 3.23 26.88 13.48
N GLU A 250 4.30 27.28 14.23
CA GLU A 250 5.69 27.28 13.75
C GLU A 250 6.27 25.86 13.56
N GLN A 251 5.65 24.86 14.13
CA GLN A 251 6.03 23.46 13.95
C GLN A 251 5.50 22.88 12.62
N ARG A 252 4.46 23.50 12.07
CA ARG A 252 3.82 23.05 10.85
C ARG A 252 4.74 23.24 9.65
N VAL A 253 4.77 22.29 8.75
CA VAL A 253 5.57 22.36 7.53
C VAL A 253 4.70 22.85 6.39
N PRO A 254 5.00 24.02 5.79
CA PRO A 254 4.16 24.58 4.73
C PRO A 254 4.24 23.72 3.46
N ILE A 255 3.11 23.58 2.79
CA ILE A 255 3.00 23.01 1.46
C ILE A 255 3.10 24.15 0.46
N LYS A 256 4.12 24.13 -0.41
CA LYS A 256 4.25 25.11 -1.49
C LYS A 256 3.13 24.94 -2.51
N SER A 257 2.90 23.69 -2.93
CA SER A 257 1.82 23.37 -3.86
C SER A 257 1.60 21.87 -3.95
N ILE A 258 0.40 21.47 -4.44
CA ILE A 258 0.17 20.15 -5.03
C ILE A 258 -0.28 20.36 -6.47
N ARG A 259 0.33 19.64 -7.42
CA ARG A 259 0.04 19.77 -8.86
C ARG A 259 -0.15 18.41 -9.50
N VAL A 260 -1.09 18.30 -10.41
CA VAL A 260 -1.21 17.16 -11.32
C VAL A 260 -0.09 17.24 -12.34
N VAL A 261 0.64 16.14 -12.55
CA VAL A 261 1.84 16.14 -13.42
C VAL A 261 1.48 16.43 -14.86
N ALA A 262 0.28 16.07 -15.31
CA ALA A 262 -0.20 16.41 -16.67
C ALA A 262 -0.23 17.93 -16.93
N ASP A 263 -0.46 18.73 -15.88
CA ASP A 263 -0.59 20.19 -15.98
C ASP A 263 0.79 20.91 -15.87
N ILE A 264 1.87 20.13 -15.72
CA ILE A 264 3.25 20.65 -15.63
C ILE A 264 3.96 20.48 -16.99
N PRO A 265 4.77 21.44 -17.43
CA PRO A 265 5.57 21.31 -18.66
C PRO A 265 6.37 20.01 -18.67
N ALA A 266 6.42 19.31 -19.81
CA ALA A 266 7.08 18.01 -19.93
C ALA A 266 8.56 18.04 -19.50
N THR A 267 9.24 19.16 -19.72
CA THR A 267 10.64 19.39 -19.33
C THR A 267 10.89 19.44 -17.83
N GLU A 268 9.85 19.68 -17.03
CA GLU A 268 9.92 19.78 -15.57
C GLU A 268 9.44 18.51 -14.87
N ARG A 269 8.96 17.53 -15.66
CA ARG A 269 8.43 16.27 -15.11
C ARG A 269 9.56 15.34 -14.70
N SER A 270 9.38 14.69 -13.55
CA SER A 270 10.25 13.58 -13.14
C SER A 270 10.01 12.38 -14.04
N VAL A 271 11.04 11.98 -14.78
CA VAL A 271 10.95 10.85 -15.70
C VAL A 271 11.23 9.56 -14.92
N LEU A 272 10.17 9.01 -14.33
CA LEU A 272 10.22 7.79 -13.53
C LEU A 272 9.46 6.65 -14.22
N GLU A 273 9.87 5.44 -13.93
CA GLU A 273 9.16 4.23 -14.29
C GLU A 273 9.07 3.27 -13.09
N VAL A 274 7.99 2.51 -13.07
CA VAL A 274 7.63 1.60 -12.00
C VAL A 274 7.68 0.17 -12.51
N LEU A 275 8.23 -0.75 -11.74
CA LEU A 275 8.23 -2.16 -12.07
C LEU A 275 6.77 -2.67 -12.15
N ARG A 276 6.44 -3.34 -13.23
CA ARG A 276 5.14 -3.98 -13.42
C ARG A 276 5.03 -5.19 -12.49
N THR A 277 3.91 -5.27 -11.79
CA THR A 277 3.67 -6.35 -10.83
C THR A 277 3.01 -7.59 -11.43
N ASP A 278 2.67 -7.55 -12.72
CA ASP A 278 2.06 -8.63 -13.50
C ASP A 278 3.07 -9.39 -14.39
N THR A 279 4.37 -9.27 -14.10
CA THR A 279 5.45 -9.90 -14.89
C THR A 279 6.10 -11.07 -14.15
N PRO A 280 6.69 -12.03 -14.86
CA PRO A 280 7.50 -13.09 -14.24
C PRO A 280 8.67 -12.53 -13.42
N LEU A 281 9.26 -11.39 -13.84
CA LEU A 281 10.34 -10.74 -13.11
C LEU A 281 9.90 -10.31 -11.70
N PHE A 282 8.69 -9.78 -11.56
CA PHE A 282 8.16 -9.40 -10.25
C PHE A 282 7.95 -10.61 -9.35
N GLN A 283 7.53 -11.74 -9.90
CA GLN A 283 7.44 -12.99 -9.14
C GLN A 283 8.82 -13.47 -8.68
N GLN A 284 9.85 -13.36 -9.52
CA GLN A 284 11.23 -13.64 -9.13
C GLN A 284 11.72 -12.70 -8.02
N LEU A 285 11.32 -11.43 -8.06
CA LEU A 285 11.61 -10.46 -7.00
C LEU A 285 10.97 -10.87 -5.67
N ILE A 286 9.70 -11.27 -5.68
CA ILE A 286 9.00 -11.79 -4.49
C ILE A 286 9.77 -12.99 -3.94
N GLU A 287 10.10 -13.96 -4.80
CA GLU A 287 10.78 -15.18 -4.38
C GLU A 287 12.18 -14.92 -3.81
N SER A 288 12.93 -14.01 -4.45
CA SER A 288 14.22 -13.55 -3.94
C SER A 288 14.11 -12.94 -2.54
N ARG A 289 13.05 -12.22 -2.24
CA ARG A 289 12.82 -11.63 -0.91
C ARG A 289 12.29 -12.63 0.12
N ARG A 290 11.54 -13.62 -0.30
CA ARG A 290 11.05 -14.71 0.57
C ARG A 290 12.18 -15.61 1.04
N ASN A 291 13.13 -15.89 0.15
CA ASN A 291 14.22 -16.85 0.34
C ASN A 291 15.57 -16.15 0.14
N ARG A 292 15.84 -15.16 0.99
CA ARG A 292 17.12 -14.44 0.95
C ARG A 292 18.28 -15.38 1.19
N ARG A 293 19.22 -15.42 0.23
CA ARG A 293 20.38 -16.32 0.25
C ARG A 293 21.70 -15.58 0.27
N GLU A 294 21.68 -14.27 0.50
CA GLU A 294 22.89 -13.50 0.73
C GLU A 294 23.57 -14.03 2.02
N GLU A 295 24.89 -14.08 2.03
CA GLU A 295 25.70 -14.64 3.12
C GLU A 295 25.35 -14.09 4.50
N TRP A 296 24.84 -12.86 4.54
CA TRP A 296 24.41 -12.22 5.78
C TRP A 296 23.20 -12.92 6.45
N PHE A 297 22.37 -13.63 5.69
CA PHE A 297 21.16 -14.28 6.22
C PHE A 297 21.43 -15.72 6.63
N HIS A 298 21.48 -15.98 7.95
CA HIS A 298 21.66 -17.32 8.52
C HIS A 298 20.37 -18.15 8.51
N TYR A 299 19.22 -17.52 8.45
CA TYR A 299 17.92 -18.18 8.42
C TYR A 299 17.06 -17.65 7.26
N GLN A 300 16.52 -18.54 6.50
CA GLN A 300 15.61 -18.24 5.39
C GLN A 300 14.17 -18.40 5.86
N ALA A 301 13.41 -17.32 5.90
CA ALA A 301 12.03 -17.34 6.40
C ALA A 301 11.08 -18.18 5.52
N GLY A 302 11.34 -18.26 4.21
CA GLY A 302 10.48 -18.94 3.24
C GLY A 302 9.11 -18.28 3.08
N ARG A 303 8.90 -17.12 3.71
CA ARG A 303 7.65 -16.34 3.73
C ARG A 303 7.94 -14.88 3.66
N ILE A 304 6.97 -14.10 3.19
CA ILE A 304 7.03 -12.64 3.19
C ILE A 304 5.63 -12.05 3.39
N GLU A 305 5.55 -11.01 4.19
CA GLU A 305 4.36 -10.21 4.38
C GLU A 305 4.25 -9.16 3.25
N ILE A 306 3.03 -8.80 2.85
CA ILE A 306 2.78 -7.96 1.67
C ILE A 306 3.48 -6.60 1.74
N CYS A 307 3.50 -5.95 2.90
CA CYS A 307 4.14 -4.64 3.06
C CYS A 307 5.68 -4.72 3.05
N ASN A 308 6.26 -5.92 3.12
CA ASN A 308 7.69 -6.16 2.99
C ASN A 308 8.16 -6.42 1.54
N VAL A 309 7.24 -6.35 0.57
CA VAL A 309 7.56 -6.43 -0.87
C VAL A 309 7.45 -5.03 -1.49
N PRO A 310 8.52 -4.24 -1.56
CA PRO A 310 8.48 -2.96 -2.25
C PRO A 310 8.33 -3.18 -3.75
N VAL A 311 7.55 -2.32 -4.38
CA VAL A 311 7.48 -2.24 -5.84
C VAL A 311 8.53 -1.23 -6.31
N PRO A 312 9.59 -1.65 -7.02
CA PRO A 312 10.69 -0.79 -7.40
C PRO A 312 10.26 0.36 -8.30
N VAL A 313 10.90 1.51 -8.07
CA VAL A 313 10.81 2.72 -8.90
C VAL A 313 12.23 3.10 -9.31
N ARG A 314 12.40 3.57 -10.54
CA ARG A 314 13.69 4.05 -11.04
C ARG A 314 13.52 5.26 -11.97
N LYS A 315 14.60 6.00 -12.20
CA LYS A 315 14.63 6.95 -13.32
C LYS A 315 14.55 6.17 -14.63
N GLN A 316 13.74 6.64 -15.56
CA GLN A 316 13.65 6.04 -16.89
C GLN A 316 15.03 6.08 -17.56
N ARG A 317 15.45 4.97 -18.14
CA ARG A 317 16.69 4.93 -18.92
C ARG A 317 16.47 5.75 -20.19
N SER A 318 17.33 6.72 -20.43
CA SER A 318 17.36 7.40 -21.72
C SER A 318 17.62 6.35 -22.81
N THR A 319 16.70 6.24 -23.76
CA THR A 319 16.95 5.43 -24.96
C THR A 319 18.15 6.07 -25.68
N PRO A 320 19.22 5.32 -25.96
CA PRO A 320 20.28 5.87 -26.78
C PRO A 320 19.68 6.35 -28.11
N THR A 321 19.87 7.61 -28.44
CA THR A 321 19.51 8.13 -29.76
C THR A 321 20.29 7.31 -30.78
N PRO A 322 19.65 6.68 -31.78
CA PRO A 322 20.37 6.01 -32.85
C PRO A 322 21.31 7.04 -33.52
N ARG A 323 22.60 6.73 -33.58
CA ARG A 323 23.58 7.53 -34.32
C ARG A 323 23.41 7.33 -35.80
#